data_fcb7b8407f84042983d4855579702cc5
#
_entry.id   fcb7b8407f84042983d4855579702cc5
#
_cell.length_a   1.000
_cell.length_b   1.000
_cell.length_c   1.000
_cell.angle_alpha   90.00
_cell.angle_beta   90.00
_cell.angle_gamma   90.00
#
_symmetry.space_group_name_H-M   'P 1'
#
loop_
_entity.id
_entity.type
_entity.pdbx_description
1 polymer ?
#
loop_
_entity_poly.entity_id
_entity_poly.type
_entity_poly.pdbx_seq_one_letter_code
_entity_poly.pdbx_strand_id
1 'polypeptide(L)'
;MVANETKQSQELAKRLWAIANDLRGNMNAAKFQNYILGVIFYRYLSEHTENYMDDLLKNDGISYQEALADPDYTETVKEWSLEHLGYIMEPKNLWGALIDSIKAGQFSIEDFEKAINALVGSTVGQDSEAAFYKLFDDMNLQDKDLGREVSGRTELISKVMLRVNDIPFGVTEAEIDVLGTAYMYLIALFADDAGKKGGEYFTPTCASTLVARLATVGLDEIASACDPCAGSASLLLEVKKHLGKQKVGHYYAQELNGSTYNLLRMNLLMHGVPYKEFTTYNDDTLRVDNFDKKKTEQFTVQVSNPPYSLKWAACLLYTSDAADE
;
A
#
# COMPACT_ATOMS: atom_id res chain seq x y z
N MET A 1 21.31 -10.07 -10.94
CA MET A 1 20.58 -9.30 -9.94
C MET A 1 19.08 -9.60 -9.99
N VAL A 2 18.33 -9.22 -11.01
CA VAL A 2 16.84 -9.39 -11.09
C VAL A 2 16.33 -10.80 -10.76
N ALA A 3 16.96 -11.87 -11.23
CA ALA A 3 16.53 -13.25 -10.94
C ALA A 3 16.70 -13.66 -9.46
N ASN A 4 17.67 -13.07 -8.75
CA ASN A 4 17.90 -13.34 -7.33
C ASN A 4 16.90 -12.58 -6.45
N GLU A 5 16.60 -11.33 -6.78
CA GLU A 5 15.59 -10.50 -6.12
C GLU A 5 14.19 -11.12 -6.23
N THR A 6 13.82 -11.62 -7.41
CA THR A 6 12.54 -12.33 -7.63
C THR A 6 12.44 -13.59 -6.76
N LYS A 7 13.54 -14.35 -6.61
CA LYS A 7 13.56 -15.56 -5.77
C LYS A 7 13.43 -15.21 -4.28
N GLN A 8 14.11 -14.16 -3.82
CA GLN A 8 14.01 -13.68 -2.45
C GLN A 8 12.60 -13.19 -2.13
N SER A 9 11.98 -12.41 -3.03
CA SER A 9 10.62 -11.93 -2.86
C SER A 9 9.59 -13.06 -2.81
N GLN A 10 9.74 -14.09 -3.64
CA GLN A 10 8.87 -15.27 -3.60
C GLN A 10 9.03 -16.08 -2.32
N GLU A 11 10.26 -16.23 -1.83
CA GLU A 11 10.51 -16.91 -0.55
C GLU A 11 9.92 -16.14 0.63
N LEU A 12 10.08 -14.82 0.64
CA LEU A 12 9.48 -13.95 1.65
C LEU A 12 7.95 -14.04 1.62
N ALA A 13 7.34 -13.97 0.43
CA ALA A 13 5.89 -14.12 0.28
C ALA A 13 5.37 -15.49 0.77
N LYS A 14 6.11 -16.57 0.50
CA LYS A 14 5.76 -17.91 1.01
C LYS A 14 5.80 -17.98 2.53
N ARG A 15 6.78 -17.34 3.16
CA ARG A 15 6.85 -17.28 4.63
C ARG A 15 5.69 -16.50 5.21
N LEU A 16 5.38 -15.34 4.65
CA LEU A 16 4.22 -14.52 5.04
C LEU A 16 2.90 -15.28 4.83
N TRP A 17 2.78 -15.99 3.72
CA TRP A 17 1.62 -16.85 3.44
C TRP A 17 1.47 -18.00 4.44
N ALA A 18 2.57 -18.66 4.82
CA ALA A 18 2.54 -19.72 5.83
C ALA A 18 2.07 -19.17 7.19
N ILE A 19 2.56 -18.01 7.59
CA ILE A 19 2.11 -17.30 8.82
C ILE A 19 0.62 -17.00 8.75
N ALA A 20 0.13 -16.49 7.61
CA ALA A 20 -1.27 -16.19 7.40
C ALA A 20 -2.14 -17.46 7.55
N ASN A 21 -1.75 -18.56 6.94
CA ASN A 21 -2.48 -19.82 7.03
C ASN A 21 -2.50 -20.42 8.43
N ASP A 22 -1.38 -20.35 9.15
CA ASP A 22 -1.28 -20.89 10.51
C ASP A 22 -2.16 -20.11 11.50
N LEU A 23 -2.31 -18.79 11.30
CA LEU A 23 -2.96 -17.90 12.26
C LEU A 23 -4.44 -17.62 11.96
N ARG A 24 -4.89 -17.73 10.71
CA ARG A 24 -6.27 -17.38 10.33
C ARG A 24 -7.34 -18.27 10.98
N GLY A 25 -7.01 -19.51 11.42
CA GLY A 25 -7.97 -20.46 11.95
C GLY A 25 -9.11 -20.72 10.96
N ASN A 26 -10.36 -20.47 11.39
CA ASN A 26 -11.56 -20.62 10.56
C ASN A 26 -11.96 -19.35 9.79
N MET A 27 -11.17 -18.27 9.88
CA MET A 27 -11.47 -17.02 9.17
C MET A 27 -11.30 -17.20 7.65
N ASN A 28 -12.17 -16.57 6.88
CA ASN A 28 -12.06 -16.52 5.43
C ASN A 28 -10.72 -15.90 5.01
N ALA A 29 -10.05 -16.50 4.04
CA ALA A 29 -8.74 -16.04 3.55
C ALA A 29 -8.76 -14.58 3.09
N ALA A 30 -9.76 -14.18 2.30
CA ALA A 30 -9.90 -12.82 1.81
C ALA A 30 -10.07 -11.79 2.94
N LYS A 31 -10.69 -12.18 4.05
CA LYS A 31 -10.86 -11.33 5.22
C LYS A 31 -9.57 -11.24 6.03
N PHE A 32 -8.89 -12.38 6.25
CA PHE A 32 -7.62 -12.41 6.98
C PHE A 32 -6.49 -11.72 6.23
N GLN A 33 -6.57 -11.70 4.89
CA GLN A 33 -5.68 -10.92 4.02
C GLN A 33 -5.51 -9.49 4.51
N ASN A 34 -6.61 -8.80 4.81
CA ASN A 34 -6.58 -7.39 5.19
C ASN A 34 -5.78 -7.15 6.47
N TYR A 35 -5.83 -8.08 7.43
CA TYR A 35 -5.06 -8.00 8.67
C TYR A 35 -3.56 -8.19 8.43
N ILE A 36 -3.19 -9.24 7.68
CA ILE A 36 -1.78 -9.50 7.37
C ILE A 36 -1.18 -8.36 6.55
N LEU A 37 -1.86 -7.95 5.49
CA LEU A 37 -1.37 -6.89 4.62
C LEU A 37 -1.30 -5.54 5.35
N GLY A 38 -2.29 -5.22 6.18
CA GLY A 38 -2.28 -4.02 6.99
C GLY A 38 -1.17 -4.00 8.05
N VAL A 39 -0.91 -5.13 8.72
CA VAL A 39 0.18 -5.26 9.69
C VAL A 39 1.54 -5.11 9.03
N ILE A 40 1.76 -5.77 7.87
CA ILE A 40 3.01 -5.63 7.09
C ILE A 40 3.22 -4.18 6.65
N PHE A 41 2.17 -3.55 6.16
CA PHE A 41 2.23 -2.17 5.69
C PHE A 41 2.50 -1.19 6.84
N TYR A 42 1.86 -1.38 8.00
CA TYR A 42 2.13 -0.57 9.20
C TYR A 42 3.59 -0.70 9.65
N ARG A 43 4.12 -1.92 9.69
CA ARG A 43 5.53 -2.16 9.98
C ARG A 43 6.44 -1.44 9.00
N TYR A 44 6.14 -1.56 7.69
CA TYR A 44 6.89 -0.86 6.65
C TYR A 44 6.92 0.66 6.89
N LEU A 45 5.76 1.28 7.14
CA LEU A 45 5.70 2.72 7.41
C LEU A 45 6.55 3.11 8.61
N SER A 46 6.49 2.32 9.70
CA SER A 46 7.28 2.59 10.91
C SER A 46 8.78 2.51 10.66
N GLU A 47 9.26 1.39 10.11
CA GLU A 47 10.69 1.19 9.84
C GLU A 47 11.20 2.17 8.79
N HIS A 48 10.39 2.51 7.80
CA HIS A 48 10.72 3.53 6.80
C HIS A 48 10.85 4.92 7.43
N THR A 49 9.95 5.27 8.35
CA THR A 49 10.01 6.55 9.09
C THR A 49 11.31 6.66 9.88
N GLU A 50 11.61 5.66 10.72
CA GLU A 50 12.82 5.67 11.56
C GLU A 50 14.07 5.81 10.70
N ASN A 51 14.22 4.99 9.67
CA ASN A 51 15.42 5.01 8.82
C ASN A 51 15.57 6.30 8.02
N TYR A 52 14.48 6.80 7.43
CA TYR A 52 14.51 8.04 6.66
C TYR A 52 14.87 9.24 7.54
N MET A 53 14.23 9.33 8.70
CA MET A 53 14.45 10.45 9.61
C MET A 53 15.81 10.36 10.31
N ASP A 54 16.27 9.16 10.68
CA ASP A 54 17.61 8.95 11.25
C ASP A 54 18.72 9.35 10.24
N ASP A 55 18.51 9.09 8.95
CA ASP A 55 19.44 9.54 7.91
C ASP A 55 19.48 11.09 7.78
N LEU A 56 18.34 11.76 7.91
CA LEU A 56 18.26 13.23 7.93
C LEU A 56 18.96 13.82 9.17
N LEU A 57 18.77 13.19 10.33
CA LEU A 57 19.30 13.63 11.63
C LEU A 57 20.74 13.19 11.89
N LYS A 58 21.33 12.45 10.97
CA LYS A 58 22.67 11.85 11.13
C LYS A 58 23.77 12.85 11.49
N ASN A 59 23.69 14.06 10.93
CA ASN A 59 24.68 15.10 11.22
C ASN A 59 24.52 15.71 12.61
N ASP A 60 23.31 15.65 13.18
CA ASP A 60 23.02 16.12 14.53
C ASP A 60 23.36 15.05 15.59
N GLY A 61 23.56 13.79 15.16
CA GLY A 61 23.95 12.68 16.02
C GLY A 61 22.85 12.19 16.96
N ILE A 62 21.60 12.44 16.62
CA ILE A 62 20.41 12.03 17.37
C ILE A 62 19.49 11.18 16.49
N SER A 63 18.76 10.25 17.11
CA SER A 63 17.75 9.44 16.44
C SER A 63 16.40 10.19 16.32
N TYR A 64 15.55 9.71 15.43
CA TYR A 64 14.17 10.21 15.29
C TYR A 64 13.40 10.18 16.61
N GLN A 65 13.55 9.10 17.38
CA GLN A 65 12.87 8.96 18.67
C GLN A 65 13.39 9.99 19.69
N GLU A 66 14.70 10.21 19.76
CA GLU A 66 15.31 11.21 20.63
C GLU A 66 14.91 12.63 20.24
N ALA A 67 14.90 12.92 18.93
CA ALA A 67 14.51 14.22 18.40
C ALA A 67 13.03 14.56 18.67
N LEU A 68 12.12 13.58 18.60
CA LEU A 68 10.72 13.78 18.99
C LEU A 68 10.52 13.97 20.50
N ALA A 69 11.44 13.50 21.32
CA ALA A 69 11.40 13.68 22.77
C ALA A 69 12.04 15.02 23.21
N ASP A 70 12.86 15.63 22.34
CA ASP A 70 13.55 16.90 22.61
C ASP A 70 12.68 18.10 22.15
N PRO A 71 12.31 19.01 23.07
CA PRO A 71 11.50 20.19 22.72
C PRO A 71 12.11 21.08 21.64
N ASP A 72 13.45 21.12 21.52
CA ASP A 72 14.14 21.94 20.53
C ASP A 72 14.03 21.39 19.11
N TYR A 73 13.82 20.07 18.96
CA TYR A 73 13.72 19.36 17.68
C TYR A 73 12.28 18.96 17.31
N THR A 74 11.40 18.75 18.28
CA THR A 74 10.07 18.13 18.10
C THR A 74 9.28 18.72 16.95
N GLU A 75 9.13 20.05 16.88
CA GLU A 75 8.30 20.68 15.85
C GLU A 75 8.96 20.59 14.46
N THR A 76 10.26 20.81 14.38
CA THR A 76 11.02 20.70 13.12
C THR A 76 10.94 19.28 12.55
N VAL A 77 11.09 18.28 13.39
CA VAL A 77 11.04 16.86 12.99
C VAL A 77 9.63 16.46 12.54
N LYS A 78 8.59 16.97 13.19
CA LYS A 78 7.20 16.78 12.74
C LYS A 78 6.95 17.42 11.38
N GLU A 79 7.40 18.65 11.17
CA GLU A 79 7.29 19.34 9.87
C GLU A 79 8.02 18.53 8.77
N TRP A 80 9.25 18.09 9.01
CA TRP A 80 10.00 17.28 8.06
C TRP A 80 9.31 15.94 7.77
N SER A 81 8.76 15.29 8.80
CA SER A 81 8.02 14.03 8.61
C SER A 81 6.79 14.22 7.71
N LEU A 82 6.03 15.30 7.92
CA LEU A 82 4.90 15.63 7.06
C LEU A 82 5.34 16.01 5.64
N GLU A 83 6.40 16.81 5.51
CA GLU A 83 6.88 17.25 4.21
C GLU A 83 7.41 16.10 3.35
N HIS A 84 8.20 15.21 3.94
CA HIS A 84 8.91 14.15 3.22
C HIS A 84 8.13 12.84 3.16
N LEU A 85 7.51 12.42 4.26
CA LEU A 85 6.79 11.14 4.35
C LEU A 85 5.27 11.33 4.20
N GLY A 86 4.75 12.49 4.57
CA GLY A 86 3.32 12.81 4.52
C GLY A 86 2.55 12.43 5.78
N TYR A 87 3.19 11.88 6.81
CA TYR A 87 2.57 11.45 8.07
C TYR A 87 3.57 11.54 9.22
N ILE A 88 3.07 11.44 10.45
CA ILE A 88 3.88 11.40 11.67
C ILE A 88 3.60 10.11 12.42
N MET A 89 4.64 9.48 12.94
CA MET A 89 4.55 8.36 13.88
C MET A 89 5.23 8.73 15.21
N GLU A 90 4.45 8.84 16.27
CA GLU A 90 5.01 9.10 17.61
C GLU A 90 5.82 7.89 18.11
N PRO A 91 6.86 8.07 18.96
CA PRO A 91 7.74 6.99 19.42
C PRO A 91 7.01 5.77 20.01
N LYS A 92 5.93 6.00 20.79
CA LYS A 92 5.11 4.93 21.37
C LYS A 92 4.33 4.11 20.33
N ASN A 93 4.13 4.65 19.13
CA ASN A 93 3.40 4.05 18.02
C ASN A 93 4.32 3.39 16.99
N LEU A 94 5.64 3.51 17.14
CA LEU A 94 6.60 2.84 16.28
C LEU A 94 6.51 1.32 16.46
N TRP A 95 6.83 0.60 15.40
CA TRP A 95 6.75 -0.87 15.39
C TRP A 95 7.53 -1.50 16.53
N GLY A 96 8.77 -1.06 16.77
CA GLY A 96 9.60 -1.55 17.87
C GLY A 96 8.93 -1.40 19.23
N ALA A 97 8.36 -0.24 19.53
CA ALA A 97 7.67 0.03 20.79
C ALA A 97 6.42 -0.86 20.97
N LEU A 98 5.65 -1.08 19.90
CA LEU A 98 4.49 -1.98 19.94
C LEU A 98 4.92 -3.44 20.19
N ILE A 99 5.98 -3.91 19.54
CA ILE A 99 6.54 -5.26 19.73
C ILE A 99 7.06 -5.44 21.16
N ASP A 100 7.75 -4.45 21.73
CA ASP A 100 8.23 -4.50 23.10
C ASP A 100 7.07 -4.51 24.11
N SER A 101 6.00 -3.76 23.85
CA SER A 101 4.76 -3.81 24.64
C SER A 101 4.10 -5.18 24.60
N ILE A 102 4.08 -5.85 23.44
CA ILE A 102 3.59 -7.24 23.31
C ILE A 102 4.43 -8.20 24.14
N LYS A 103 5.77 -8.12 24.04
CA LYS A 103 6.68 -8.97 24.81
C LYS A 103 6.57 -8.75 26.32
N ALA A 104 6.28 -7.52 26.74
CA ALA A 104 6.05 -7.17 28.16
C ALA A 104 4.65 -7.58 28.66
N GLY A 105 3.75 -8.06 27.78
CA GLY A 105 2.37 -8.41 28.15
C GLY A 105 1.48 -7.20 28.47
N GLN A 106 1.84 -6.01 27.98
CA GLN A 106 1.14 -4.74 28.22
C GLN A 106 0.33 -4.26 27.03
N PHE A 107 0.49 -4.90 25.88
CA PHE A 107 -0.18 -4.52 24.62
C PHE A 107 -1.67 -4.88 24.64
N SER A 108 -2.48 -3.97 24.11
CA SER A 108 -3.87 -4.23 23.73
C SER A 108 -4.08 -3.93 22.25
N ILE A 109 -5.00 -4.66 21.60
CA ILE A 109 -5.42 -4.37 20.22
C ILE A 109 -5.92 -2.92 20.06
N GLU A 110 -6.48 -2.34 21.12
CA GLU A 110 -6.91 -0.94 21.15
C GLU A 110 -5.74 0.04 21.04
N ASP A 111 -4.55 -0.33 21.52
CA ASP A 111 -3.34 0.50 21.38
C ASP A 111 -2.86 0.51 19.93
N PHE A 112 -2.98 -0.61 19.24
CA PHE A 112 -2.68 -0.68 17.80
C PHE A 112 -3.72 0.12 16.99
N GLU A 113 -5.00 0.05 17.33
CA GLU A 113 -6.04 0.87 16.71
C GLU A 113 -5.78 2.37 16.92
N LYS A 114 -5.39 2.79 18.11
CA LYS A 114 -5.00 4.18 18.41
C LYS A 114 -3.77 4.61 17.61
N ALA A 115 -2.78 3.72 17.46
CA ALA A 115 -1.57 3.99 16.70
C ALA A 115 -1.87 4.22 15.21
N ILE A 116 -2.73 3.39 14.61
CA ILE A 116 -3.21 3.57 13.23
C ILE A 116 -3.99 4.88 13.09
N ASN A 117 -4.92 5.14 14.00
CA ASN A 117 -5.72 6.36 13.97
C ASN A 117 -4.87 7.63 14.15
N ALA A 118 -3.82 7.58 14.99
CA ALA A 118 -2.87 8.69 15.15
C ALA A 118 -2.08 8.95 13.86
N LEU A 119 -1.60 7.89 13.18
CA LEU A 119 -0.92 7.99 11.90
C LEU A 119 -1.83 8.65 10.85
N VAL A 120 -3.02 8.08 10.60
CA VAL A 120 -3.97 8.63 9.63
C VAL A 120 -4.42 10.04 10.04
N GLY A 121 -4.67 10.27 11.33
CA GLY A 121 -5.04 11.59 11.86
C GLY A 121 -3.99 12.66 11.63
N SER A 122 -2.70 12.32 11.59
CA SER A 122 -1.62 13.27 11.33
C SER A 122 -1.62 13.82 9.90
N THR A 123 -2.30 13.16 8.98
CA THR A 123 -2.38 13.56 7.56
C THR A 123 -3.58 14.48 7.27
N VAL A 124 -4.51 14.66 8.21
CA VAL A 124 -5.72 15.46 8.00
C VAL A 124 -5.36 16.93 7.78
N GLY A 125 -5.84 17.50 6.69
CA GLY A 125 -5.52 18.87 6.26
C GLY A 125 -4.15 19.02 5.62
N GLN A 126 -3.41 17.92 5.40
CA GLN A 126 -2.13 17.90 4.69
C GLN A 126 -2.31 17.48 3.23
N ASP A 127 -1.33 17.76 2.38
CA ASP A 127 -1.32 17.32 0.97
C ASP A 127 -1.37 15.79 0.82
N SER A 128 -0.94 15.06 1.84
CA SER A 128 -0.94 13.59 1.91
C SER A 128 -2.29 12.99 2.30
N GLU A 129 -3.28 13.79 2.74
CA GLU A 129 -4.55 13.27 3.27
C GLU A 129 -5.20 12.27 2.31
N ALA A 130 -5.28 12.59 1.02
CA ALA A 130 -5.89 11.71 0.03
C ALA A 130 -5.19 10.34 -0.09
N ALA A 131 -3.87 10.29 0.12
CA ALA A 131 -3.10 9.06 0.07
C ALA A 131 -3.34 8.15 1.28
N PHE A 132 -3.66 8.72 2.45
CA PHE A 132 -3.81 7.99 3.72
C PHE A 132 -5.25 7.87 4.21
N TYR A 133 -6.19 8.65 3.68
CA TYR A 133 -7.58 8.63 4.09
C TYR A 133 -8.19 7.23 3.97
N LYS A 134 -8.70 6.69 5.08
CA LYS A 134 -9.29 5.35 5.16
C LYS A 134 -8.38 4.21 4.69
N LEU A 135 -7.07 4.39 4.70
CA LEU A 135 -6.13 3.42 4.13
C LEU A 135 -6.17 2.07 4.88
N PHE A 136 -6.48 2.07 6.17
CA PHE A 136 -6.55 0.88 7.02
C PHE A 136 -7.99 0.42 7.32
N ASP A 137 -9.04 1.02 6.72
CA ASP A 137 -10.44 0.70 7.05
C ASP A 137 -10.82 -0.77 6.83
N ASP A 138 -10.13 -1.45 5.88
CA ASP A 138 -10.34 -2.88 5.64
C ASP A 138 -9.79 -3.78 6.77
N MET A 139 -8.90 -3.24 7.63
CA MET A 139 -8.37 -3.91 8.81
C MET A 139 -9.23 -3.59 10.04
N ASN A 140 -10.45 -4.14 10.08
CA ASN A 140 -11.37 -3.91 11.20
C ASN A 140 -10.94 -4.67 12.46
N LEU A 141 -10.21 -4.00 13.36
CA LEU A 141 -9.72 -4.58 14.61
C LEU A 141 -10.83 -4.89 15.64
N GLN A 142 -12.07 -4.41 15.42
CA GLN A 142 -13.24 -4.71 16.23
C GLN A 142 -14.01 -5.96 15.76
N ASP A 143 -13.55 -6.62 14.69
CA ASP A 143 -14.25 -7.76 14.11
C ASP A 143 -14.29 -8.97 15.04
N LYS A 144 -15.49 -9.55 15.19
CA LYS A 144 -15.74 -10.74 16.03
C LYS A 144 -15.04 -12.00 15.52
N ASP A 145 -14.67 -12.05 14.24
CA ASP A 145 -13.94 -13.18 13.67
C ASP A 145 -12.48 -13.23 14.15
N LEU A 146 -11.91 -12.09 14.60
CA LEU A 146 -10.63 -12.06 15.32
C LEU A 146 -10.75 -12.61 16.74
N GLY A 147 -11.93 -12.58 17.33
CA GLY A 147 -12.23 -12.99 18.70
C GLY A 147 -13.42 -12.22 19.27
N ARG A 148 -14.27 -12.90 20.04
CA ARG A 148 -15.45 -12.27 20.63
C ARG A 148 -15.07 -11.22 21.68
N GLU A 149 -14.05 -11.52 22.48
CA GLU A 149 -13.55 -10.66 23.55
C GLU A 149 -12.30 -9.88 23.08
N VAL A 150 -12.06 -8.72 23.69
CA VAL A 150 -10.86 -7.91 23.39
C VAL A 150 -9.58 -8.71 23.60
N SER A 151 -9.53 -9.52 24.66
CA SER A 151 -8.36 -10.39 24.96
C SER A 151 -8.05 -11.38 23.85
N GLY A 152 -9.08 -12.02 23.28
CA GLY A 152 -8.89 -12.96 22.16
C GLY A 152 -8.41 -12.26 20.88
N ARG A 153 -8.96 -11.09 20.57
CA ARG A 153 -8.49 -10.27 19.44
C ARG A 153 -7.05 -9.79 19.65
N THR A 154 -6.73 -9.34 20.88
CA THR A 154 -5.37 -8.95 21.27
C THR A 154 -4.38 -10.09 21.08
N GLU A 155 -4.72 -11.30 21.54
CA GLU A 155 -3.87 -12.49 21.43
C GLU A 155 -3.58 -12.82 19.96
N LEU A 156 -4.60 -12.82 19.09
CA LEU A 156 -4.43 -13.15 17.68
C LEU A 156 -3.57 -12.10 16.96
N ILE A 157 -3.86 -10.81 17.12
CA ILE A 157 -3.09 -9.74 16.47
C ILE A 157 -1.65 -9.69 17.02
N SER A 158 -1.45 -9.89 18.32
CA SER A 158 -0.10 -10.01 18.90
C SER A 158 0.70 -11.15 18.25
N LYS A 159 0.08 -12.32 18.04
CA LYS A 159 0.72 -13.44 17.33
C LYS A 159 1.08 -13.08 15.91
N VAL A 160 0.18 -12.42 15.18
CA VAL A 160 0.46 -11.93 13.82
C VAL A 160 1.64 -10.98 13.82
N MET A 161 1.62 -9.96 14.69
CA MET A 161 2.69 -8.96 14.79
C MET A 161 4.04 -9.60 15.15
N LEU A 162 4.10 -10.50 16.12
CA LEU A 162 5.33 -11.20 16.50
C LEU A 162 5.89 -12.05 15.35
N ARG A 163 5.01 -12.79 14.65
CA ARG A 163 5.44 -13.60 13.49
C ARG A 163 5.91 -12.76 12.32
N VAL A 164 5.25 -11.64 12.05
CA VAL A 164 5.70 -10.67 11.06
C VAL A 164 7.03 -10.05 11.49
N ASN A 165 7.24 -9.79 12.79
CA ASN A 165 8.50 -9.27 13.32
C ASN A 165 9.69 -10.22 13.16
N ASP A 166 9.46 -11.53 13.19
CA ASP A 166 10.51 -12.55 13.00
C ASP A 166 11.04 -12.60 11.54
N ILE A 167 10.36 -11.93 10.62
CA ILE A 167 10.80 -11.85 9.23
C ILE A 167 11.79 -10.70 9.08
N PRO A 168 13.00 -10.94 8.55
CA PRO A 168 13.92 -9.84 8.27
C PRO A 168 13.34 -8.98 7.14
N PHE A 169 12.89 -7.79 7.49
CA PHE A 169 12.62 -6.72 6.56
C PHE A 169 13.85 -5.84 6.48
N GLY A 170 14.31 -5.56 5.29
CA GLY A 170 15.33 -4.54 5.11
C GLY A 170 14.68 -3.24 4.66
N VAL A 171 15.36 -2.16 4.92
CA VAL A 171 14.91 -0.79 4.63
C VAL A 171 15.80 -0.07 3.63
N THR A 172 16.85 -0.73 3.14
CA THR A 172 17.60 -0.26 1.98
C THR A 172 16.70 -0.30 0.74
N GLU A 173 16.97 0.52 -0.25
CA GLU A 173 16.18 0.59 -1.47
C GLU A 173 15.98 -0.78 -2.14
N ALA A 174 17.03 -1.62 -2.19
CA ALA A 174 16.93 -2.97 -2.75
C ALA A 174 16.02 -3.89 -1.93
N GLU A 175 16.01 -3.73 -0.61
CA GLU A 175 15.17 -4.51 0.30
C GLU A 175 13.71 -4.05 0.26
N ILE A 176 13.45 -2.75 0.07
CA ILE A 176 12.11 -2.20 -0.18
C ILE A 176 11.54 -2.79 -1.46
N ASP A 177 12.31 -2.89 -2.53
CA ASP A 177 11.87 -3.50 -3.79
C ASP A 177 11.54 -5.01 -3.60
N VAL A 178 12.32 -5.72 -2.77
CA VAL A 178 12.05 -7.11 -2.40
C VAL A 178 10.77 -7.23 -1.60
N LEU A 179 10.56 -6.37 -0.61
CA LEU A 179 9.36 -6.37 0.23
C LEU A 179 8.11 -6.03 -0.59
N GLY A 180 8.15 -4.97 -1.41
CA GLY A 180 7.05 -4.58 -2.27
C GLY A 180 6.68 -5.70 -3.26
N THR A 181 7.67 -6.34 -3.87
CA THR A 181 7.44 -7.50 -4.75
C THR A 181 6.86 -8.68 -3.98
N ALA A 182 7.32 -8.96 -2.76
CA ALA A 182 6.76 -10.02 -1.90
C ALA A 182 5.30 -9.73 -1.50
N TYR A 183 4.98 -8.47 -1.24
CA TYR A 183 3.63 -8.02 -0.94
C TYR A 183 2.68 -8.26 -2.13
N MET A 184 3.12 -7.98 -3.36
CA MET A 184 2.37 -8.30 -4.58
C MET A 184 2.13 -9.80 -4.76
N TYR A 185 3.14 -10.64 -4.51
CA TYR A 185 2.96 -12.10 -4.53
C TYR A 185 1.99 -12.57 -3.47
N LEU A 186 2.02 -11.98 -2.28
CA LEU A 186 1.09 -12.32 -1.20
C LEU A 186 -0.35 -11.97 -1.57
N ILE A 187 -0.59 -10.81 -2.18
CA ILE A 187 -1.91 -10.44 -2.72
C ILE A 187 -2.40 -11.48 -3.73
N ALA A 188 -1.55 -11.92 -4.65
CA ALA A 188 -1.89 -12.94 -5.63
C ALA A 188 -2.25 -14.28 -4.98
N LEU A 189 -1.49 -14.73 -3.97
CA LEU A 189 -1.77 -15.97 -3.23
C LEU A 189 -3.12 -15.93 -2.51
N PHE A 190 -3.46 -14.79 -1.90
CA PHE A 190 -4.77 -14.61 -1.27
C PHE A 190 -5.92 -14.58 -2.28
N ALA A 191 -5.72 -13.98 -3.45
CA ALA A 191 -6.70 -13.95 -4.51
C ALA A 191 -7.02 -15.38 -5.03
N ASP A 192 -5.99 -16.20 -5.21
CA ASP A 192 -6.12 -17.60 -5.63
C ASP A 192 -6.87 -18.44 -4.58
N ASP A 193 -6.49 -18.33 -3.29
CA ASP A 193 -7.13 -19.10 -2.19
C ASP A 193 -8.60 -18.69 -1.97
N ALA A 194 -8.94 -17.42 -2.22
CA ALA A 194 -10.31 -16.93 -2.13
C ALA A 194 -11.22 -17.41 -3.28
N GLY A 195 -10.70 -18.14 -4.24
CA GLY A 195 -11.45 -18.59 -5.43
C GLY A 195 -11.94 -17.44 -6.31
N LYS A 196 -11.41 -16.24 -6.10
CA LYS A 196 -11.68 -15.11 -6.97
C LYS A 196 -11.00 -15.35 -8.31
N LYS A 197 -11.72 -15.20 -9.40
CA LYS A 197 -11.14 -15.32 -10.74
C LYS A 197 -9.96 -14.36 -10.83
N GLY A 198 -8.76 -14.89 -10.95
CA GLY A 198 -7.49 -14.16 -10.79
C GLY A 198 -7.31 -12.91 -11.67
N GLY A 199 -8.19 -12.69 -12.65
CA GLY A 199 -8.21 -11.50 -13.51
C GLY A 199 -8.88 -10.27 -12.90
N GLU A 200 -9.57 -10.38 -11.75
CA GLU A 200 -10.29 -9.24 -11.16
C GLU A 200 -9.42 -8.38 -10.23
N TYR A 201 -8.28 -8.92 -9.74
CA TYR A 201 -7.46 -8.25 -8.72
C TYR A 201 -5.97 -8.23 -9.03
N PHE A 202 -5.50 -9.09 -9.93
CA PHE A 202 -4.08 -9.22 -10.21
C PHE A 202 -3.82 -9.58 -11.68
N THR A 203 -3.03 -8.76 -12.35
CA THR A 203 -2.54 -9.09 -13.69
C THR A 203 -1.28 -9.95 -13.57
N PRO A 204 -1.22 -11.15 -14.18
CA PRO A 204 -0.01 -11.98 -14.13
C PRO A 204 1.23 -11.22 -14.53
N THR A 205 2.33 -11.39 -13.80
CA THR A 205 3.57 -10.62 -13.98
C THR A 205 4.11 -10.66 -15.41
N CYS A 206 3.98 -11.80 -16.10
CA CYS A 206 4.40 -11.91 -17.49
C CYS A 206 3.59 -11.00 -18.43
N ALA A 207 2.28 -10.86 -18.18
CA ALA A 207 1.42 -10.00 -18.97
C ALA A 207 1.67 -8.52 -18.63
N SER A 208 1.75 -8.17 -17.34
CA SER A 208 2.03 -6.79 -16.91
C SER A 208 3.39 -6.30 -17.38
N THR A 209 4.43 -7.15 -17.33
CA THR A 209 5.76 -6.83 -17.86
C THR A 209 5.72 -6.61 -19.39
N LEU A 210 4.99 -7.45 -20.14
CA LEU A 210 4.84 -7.26 -21.57
C LEU A 210 4.13 -5.95 -21.92
N VAL A 211 3.01 -5.66 -21.26
CA VAL A 211 2.24 -4.42 -21.45
C VAL A 211 3.10 -3.20 -21.13
N ALA A 212 3.78 -3.20 -19.98
CA ALA A 212 4.67 -2.10 -19.58
C ALA A 212 5.77 -1.84 -20.61
N ARG A 213 6.44 -2.89 -21.08
CA ARG A 213 7.50 -2.78 -22.11
C ARG A 213 6.97 -2.26 -23.45
N LEU A 214 5.82 -2.73 -23.89
CA LEU A 214 5.21 -2.26 -25.13
C LEU A 214 4.80 -0.80 -25.04
N ALA A 215 4.19 -0.40 -23.92
CA ALA A 215 3.72 0.96 -23.70
C ALA A 215 4.86 1.99 -23.57
N THR A 216 6.06 1.55 -23.21
CA THR A 216 7.24 2.41 -22.98
C THR A 216 8.34 2.26 -24.03
N VAL A 217 8.05 1.61 -25.18
CA VAL A 217 9.04 1.43 -26.24
C VAL A 217 9.57 2.78 -26.73
N GLY A 218 10.90 2.93 -26.66
CA GLY A 218 11.59 4.14 -27.12
C GLY A 218 11.49 5.33 -26.16
N LEU A 219 10.99 5.11 -24.94
CA LEU A 219 10.92 6.14 -23.90
C LEU A 219 11.94 5.82 -22.79
N ASP A 220 12.76 6.80 -22.43
CA ASP A 220 13.72 6.71 -21.32
C ASP A 220 13.14 7.26 -20.02
N GLU A 221 12.19 8.21 -20.12
CA GLU A 221 11.45 8.83 -19.04
C GLU A 221 10.08 9.28 -19.53
N ILE A 222 9.13 9.41 -18.62
CA ILE A 222 7.76 9.83 -18.93
C ILE A 222 7.24 10.83 -17.89
N ALA A 223 6.49 11.82 -18.36
CA ALA A 223 5.87 12.81 -17.46
C ALA A 223 4.76 12.16 -16.60
N SER A 224 4.01 11.22 -17.17
CA SER A 224 2.89 10.59 -16.46
C SER A 224 2.57 9.18 -16.97
N ALA A 225 2.14 8.32 -16.04
CA ALA A 225 1.55 7.02 -16.33
C ALA A 225 0.13 6.96 -15.75
N CYS A 226 -0.83 6.39 -16.49
CA CYS A 226 -2.21 6.26 -16.06
C CYS A 226 -2.71 4.82 -16.19
N ASP A 227 -3.47 4.37 -15.19
CA ASP A 227 -4.29 3.14 -15.27
C ASP A 227 -5.71 3.42 -14.74
N PRO A 228 -6.71 3.51 -15.63
CA PRO A 228 -8.10 3.80 -15.25
C PRO A 228 -8.83 2.59 -14.62
N CYS A 229 -8.23 1.41 -14.58
CA CYS A 229 -8.75 0.19 -13.93
C CYS A 229 -7.61 -0.49 -13.17
N ALA A 230 -7.00 0.24 -12.22
CA ALA A 230 -5.66 -0.01 -11.74
C ALA A 230 -5.49 -1.29 -10.90
N GLY A 231 -6.58 -1.83 -10.37
CA GLY A 231 -6.48 -2.98 -9.46
C GLY A 231 -5.56 -2.64 -8.29
N SER A 232 -4.57 -3.48 -8.05
CA SER A 232 -3.52 -3.26 -7.05
C SER A 232 -2.31 -2.47 -7.55
N ALA A 233 -2.41 -1.72 -8.64
CA ALA A 233 -1.34 -0.96 -9.31
C ALA A 233 -0.26 -1.80 -10.01
N SER A 234 -0.51 -3.08 -10.27
CA SER A 234 0.53 -3.99 -10.83
C SER A 234 1.10 -3.51 -12.17
N LEU A 235 0.27 -2.97 -13.07
CA LEU A 235 0.73 -2.44 -14.36
C LEU A 235 1.57 -1.17 -14.20
N LEU A 236 1.14 -0.22 -13.35
CA LEU A 236 1.88 1.01 -13.09
C LEU A 236 3.24 0.73 -12.45
N LEU A 237 3.30 -0.23 -11.52
CA LEU A 237 4.53 -0.64 -10.87
C LEU A 237 5.49 -1.36 -11.83
N GLU A 238 4.98 -2.12 -12.81
CA GLU A 238 5.82 -2.69 -13.86
C GLU A 238 6.34 -1.61 -14.82
N VAL A 239 5.58 -0.55 -15.11
CA VAL A 239 6.08 0.64 -15.84
C VAL A 239 7.22 1.30 -15.07
N LYS A 240 7.04 1.56 -13.77
CA LYS A 240 8.10 2.08 -12.88
C LYS A 240 9.35 1.22 -12.92
N LYS A 241 9.18 -0.09 -12.76
CA LYS A 241 10.28 -1.06 -12.73
C LYS A 241 11.05 -1.11 -14.06
N HIS A 242 10.33 -1.02 -15.18
CA HIS A 242 10.94 -1.08 -16.51
C HIS A 242 11.74 0.17 -16.85
N LEU A 243 11.20 1.35 -16.59
CA LEU A 243 11.88 2.63 -16.83
C LEU A 243 12.97 2.91 -15.80
N GLY A 244 12.81 2.44 -14.57
CA GLY A 244 13.69 2.73 -13.44
C GLY A 244 13.17 3.85 -12.55
N LYS A 245 13.87 4.07 -11.43
CA LYS A 245 13.50 5.08 -10.44
C LYS A 245 13.55 6.49 -11.02
N GLN A 246 12.65 7.35 -10.58
CA GLN A 246 12.57 8.77 -10.97
C GLN A 246 12.40 9.02 -12.49
N LYS A 247 11.96 7.99 -13.22
CA LYS A 247 11.72 8.09 -14.65
C LYS A 247 10.25 8.28 -15.01
N VAL A 248 9.38 8.19 -14.02
CA VAL A 248 7.94 8.49 -14.11
C VAL A 248 7.65 9.68 -13.23
N GLY A 249 7.24 10.80 -13.82
CA GLY A 249 6.99 12.03 -13.08
C GLY A 249 5.75 11.97 -12.20
N HIS A 250 4.65 11.33 -12.66
CA HIS A 250 3.43 11.20 -11.86
C HIS A 250 2.62 9.98 -12.27
N TYR A 251 1.96 9.34 -11.28
CA TYR A 251 1.09 8.18 -11.47
C TYR A 251 -0.36 8.57 -11.25
N TYR A 252 -1.22 8.19 -12.18
CA TYR A 252 -2.68 8.37 -12.08
C TYR A 252 -3.35 7.01 -12.08
N ALA A 253 -4.25 6.79 -11.14
CA ALA A 253 -4.93 5.51 -11.03
C ALA A 253 -6.39 5.69 -10.60
N GLN A 254 -7.28 4.87 -11.16
CA GLN A 254 -8.67 4.78 -10.73
C GLN A 254 -9.05 3.32 -10.49
N GLU A 255 -9.75 3.06 -9.39
CA GLU A 255 -10.20 1.72 -9.00
C GLU A 255 -11.58 1.78 -8.38
N LEU A 256 -12.48 0.93 -8.85
CA LEU A 256 -13.87 0.89 -8.39
C LEU A 256 -14.02 0.27 -7.00
N ASN A 257 -13.33 -0.84 -6.76
CA ASN A 257 -13.45 -1.58 -5.50
C ASN A 257 -12.65 -0.90 -4.39
N GLY A 258 -13.33 -0.49 -3.31
CA GLY A 258 -12.71 0.24 -2.20
C GLY A 258 -11.56 -0.49 -1.53
N SER A 259 -11.69 -1.80 -1.27
CA SER A 259 -10.59 -2.59 -0.67
C SER A 259 -9.40 -2.72 -1.62
N THR A 260 -9.64 -2.89 -2.91
CA THR A 260 -8.58 -2.93 -3.93
C THR A 260 -7.93 -1.55 -4.10
N TYR A 261 -8.72 -0.47 -3.99
CA TYR A 261 -8.23 0.90 -3.96
C TYR A 261 -7.30 1.18 -2.76
N ASN A 262 -7.59 0.63 -1.59
CA ASN A 262 -6.68 0.71 -0.45
C ASN A 262 -5.37 -0.04 -0.73
N LEU A 263 -5.44 -1.24 -1.29
CA LEU A 263 -4.25 -2.02 -1.68
C LEU A 263 -3.42 -1.30 -2.76
N LEU A 264 -4.07 -0.63 -3.72
CA LEU A 264 -3.40 0.19 -4.73
C LEU A 264 -2.49 1.26 -4.09
N ARG A 265 -3.02 2.04 -3.15
CA ARG A 265 -2.26 3.10 -2.47
C ARG A 265 -1.14 2.52 -1.60
N MET A 266 -1.44 1.46 -0.83
CA MET A 266 -0.42 0.74 -0.05
C MET A 266 0.72 0.25 -0.94
N ASN A 267 0.40 -0.33 -2.10
CA ASN A 267 1.40 -0.82 -3.04
C ASN A 267 2.28 0.28 -3.61
N LEU A 268 1.69 1.40 -4.04
CA LEU A 268 2.47 2.53 -4.54
C LEU A 268 3.47 3.01 -3.48
N LEU A 269 3.01 3.22 -2.24
CA LEU A 269 3.86 3.64 -1.13
C LEU A 269 4.95 2.60 -0.81
N MET A 270 4.61 1.30 -0.74
CA MET A 270 5.57 0.22 -0.45
C MET A 270 6.63 0.04 -1.55
N HIS A 271 6.33 0.44 -2.78
CA HIS A 271 7.30 0.46 -3.86
C HIS A 271 8.04 1.80 -3.99
N GLY A 272 8.00 2.62 -2.92
CA GLY A 272 8.73 3.89 -2.85
C GLY A 272 8.23 4.93 -3.86
N VAL A 273 6.94 4.95 -4.17
CA VAL A 273 6.30 6.07 -4.87
C VAL A 273 5.84 7.06 -3.82
N PRO A 274 6.43 8.27 -3.74
CA PRO A 274 6.04 9.27 -2.77
C PRO A 274 4.57 9.69 -2.96
N TYR A 275 3.90 10.07 -1.87
CA TYR A 275 2.50 10.52 -1.92
C TYR A 275 2.27 11.71 -2.87
N LYS A 276 3.28 12.53 -3.09
CA LYS A 276 3.27 13.67 -4.03
C LYS A 276 3.30 13.25 -5.51
N GLU A 277 3.73 12.02 -5.80
CA GLU A 277 3.93 11.52 -7.16
C GLU A 277 2.78 10.63 -7.64
N PHE A 278 1.69 10.51 -6.90
CA PHE A 278 0.51 9.81 -7.40
C PHE A 278 -0.81 10.52 -7.05
N THR A 279 -1.78 10.35 -7.93
CA THR A 279 -3.17 10.76 -7.73
C THR A 279 -4.07 9.57 -8.00
N THR A 280 -4.91 9.24 -7.03
CA THR A 280 -5.75 8.04 -7.10
C THR A 280 -7.21 8.38 -6.81
N TYR A 281 -8.14 7.67 -7.49
CA TYR A 281 -9.57 7.87 -7.34
C TYR A 281 -10.28 6.53 -7.09
N ASN A 282 -11.25 6.52 -6.18
CA ASN A 282 -12.11 5.37 -5.94
C ASN A 282 -13.48 5.60 -6.60
N ASP A 283 -13.55 5.38 -7.89
CA ASP A 283 -14.74 5.65 -8.71
C ASP A 283 -14.87 4.65 -9.87
N ASP A 284 -16.08 4.60 -10.46
CA ASP A 284 -16.37 3.84 -11.67
C ASP A 284 -15.89 4.61 -12.90
N THR A 285 -14.86 4.13 -13.57
CA THR A 285 -14.25 4.74 -14.76
C THR A 285 -15.22 4.93 -15.92
N LEU A 286 -16.26 4.09 -16.02
CA LEU A 286 -17.28 4.24 -17.05
C LEU A 286 -18.33 5.32 -16.74
N ARG A 287 -18.37 5.81 -15.49
CA ARG A 287 -19.36 6.80 -15.04
C ARG A 287 -18.75 8.14 -14.69
N VAL A 288 -17.53 8.12 -14.20
CA VAL A 288 -16.85 9.32 -13.67
C VAL A 288 -15.47 9.41 -14.29
N ASP A 289 -15.27 10.41 -15.12
CA ASP A 289 -13.97 10.79 -15.64
C ASP A 289 -13.29 11.77 -14.66
N ASN A 290 -12.53 11.21 -13.72
CA ASN A 290 -11.77 12.02 -12.76
C ASN A 290 -10.51 12.64 -13.40
N PHE A 291 -10.12 12.19 -14.58
CA PHE A 291 -8.91 12.65 -15.27
C PHE A 291 -9.17 13.83 -16.21
N ASP A 292 -10.43 14.05 -16.64
CA ASP A 292 -10.82 15.12 -17.60
C ASP A 292 -10.93 16.51 -16.95
N LYS A 293 -10.53 16.69 -15.71
CA LYS A 293 -10.72 17.98 -14.98
C LYS A 293 -10.13 19.20 -15.67
N LYS A 294 -9.29 19.02 -16.70
CA LYS A 294 -8.69 20.15 -17.46
C LYS A 294 -8.66 19.97 -18.98
N LYS A 295 -9.28 18.94 -19.57
CA LYS A 295 -9.35 18.68 -21.02
C LYS A 295 -8.03 18.74 -21.80
N THR A 296 -6.88 18.80 -21.13
CA THR A 296 -5.57 19.05 -21.74
C THR A 296 -4.48 18.10 -21.26
N GLU A 297 -4.72 17.29 -20.22
CA GLU A 297 -3.70 16.38 -19.72
C GLU A 297 -3.78 15.06 -20.50
N GLN A 298 -2.94 14.95 -21.53
CA GLN A 298 -2.67 13.68 -22.17
C GLN A 298 -1.61 12.96 -21.33
N PHE A 299 -1.90 11.73 -20.89
CA PHE A 299 -0.92 10.90 -20.24
C PHE A 299 0.15 10.45 -21.24
N THR A 300 1.42 10.47 -20.81
CA THR A 300 2.52 9.99 -21.68
C THR A 300 2.37 8.49 -21.94
N VAL A 301 1.99 7.74 -20.92
CA VAL A 301 1.72 6.29 -21.00
C VAL A 301 0.38 5.99 -20.33
N GLN A 302 -0.44 5.19 -21.01
CA GLN A 302 -1.65 4.63 -20.45
C GLN A 302 -1.61 3.12 -20.57
N VAL A 303 -1.83 2.42 -19.45
CA VAL A 303 -1.92 0.97 -19.37
C VAL A 303 -3.21 0.59 -18.68
N SER A 304 -3.81 -0.54 -19.04
CA SER A 304 -4.98 -1.03 -18.32
C SER A 304 -5.24 -2.51 -18.61
N ASN A 305 -5.78 -3.21 -17.60
CA ASN A 305 -6.39 -4.52 -17.75
C ASN A 305 -7.82 -4.46 -17.15
N PRO A 306 -8.80 -3.95 -17.92
CA PRO A 306 -10.15 -3.78 -17.42
C PRO A 306 -10.85 -5.12 -17.17
N PRO A 307 -11.80 -5.20 -16.20
CA PRO A 307 -12.53 -6.43 -15.92
C PRO A 307 -13.41 -6.87 -17.09
N TYR A 308 -13.31 -8.13 -17.51
CA TYR A 308 -13.99 -8.68 -18.71
C TYR A 308 -15.45 -9.07 -18.51
N SER A 309 -15.89 -9.24 -17.26
CA SER A 309 -17.20 -9.87 -16.96
C SER A 309 -18.14 -8.99 -16.12
N LEU A 310 -17.79 -7.75 -15.88
CA LEU A 310 -18.69 -6.83 -15.20
C LEU A 310 -19.88 -6.50 -16.09
N LYS A 311 -21.10 -6.75 -15.58
CA LYS A 311 -22.32 -6.30 -16.23
C LYS A 311 -22.43 -4.79 -16.08
N TRP A 312 -22.26 -4.08 -17.15
CA TRP A 312 -22.51 -2.65 -17.20
C TRP A 312 -23.88 -2.37 -17.84
N ALA A 313 -24.59 -1.39 -17.30
CA ALA A 313 -25.87 -1.01 -17.86
C ALA A 313 -25.63 -0.11 -19.08
N ALA A 314 -25.44 -0.73 -20.25
CA ALA A 314 -25.25 -0.05 -21.54
C ALA A 314 -26.34 1.02 -21.82
N CYS A 315 -27.51 0.86 -21.21
CA CYS A 315 -28.69 1.71 -21.47
C CYS A 315 -28.59 3.14 -20.92
N LEU A 316 -27.64 3.44 -20.01
CA LEU A 316 -27.52 4.78 -19.44
C LEU A 316 -26.50 5.68 -20.16
N LEU A 317 -25.57 5.09 -20.93
CA LEU A 317 -24.56 5.83 -21.68
C LEU A 317 -25.00 6.18 -23.11
N TYR A 318 -25.97 5.46 -23.68
CA TYR A 318 -26.44 5.65 -25.06
C TYR A 318 -27.73 6.49 -25.20
N THR A 319 -28.31 6.93 -24.08
CA THR A 319 -29.62 7.64 -24.16
C THR A 319 -29.51 9.15 -24.29
N SER A 320 -28.30 9.73 -24.22
CA SER A 320 -28.16 11.19 -24.42
C SER A 320 -27.77 11.60 -25.84
N ASP A 321 -27.06 10.73 -26.60
CA ASP A 321 -26.56 11.14 -27.93
C ASP A 321 -27.26 10.46 -29.13
N ALA A 322 -28.09 9.46 -28.93
CA ALA A 322 -28.78 8.77 -30.02
C ALA A 322 -30.16 9.31 -30.33
N ALA A 323 -30.60 10.38 -29.66
CA ALA A 323 -31.92 10.98 -29.84
C ALA A 323 -31.90 12.31 -30.66
N ASP A 324 -30.70 12.80 -31.01
CA ASP A 324 -30.53 14.11 -31.70
C ASP A 324 -29.92 14.00 -33.11
N GLU A 325 -29.85 12.79 -33.73
CA GLU A 325 -29.56 12.62 -35.16
C GLU A 325 -30.72 12.02 -35.94
#